data_e668b8ee9614650b147e9f0a56b32dac
#
_entry.id   e668b8ee9614650b147e9f0a56b32dac
#
_cell.length_a   1.000
_cell.length_b   1.000
_cell.length_c   1.000
_cell.angle_alpha   90.00
_cell.angle_beta   90.00
_cell.angle_gamma   90.00
#
_symmetry.space_group_name_H-M   'P 1'
#
loop_
_entity.id
_entity.type
_entity.pdbx_description
1 polymer ?
#
loop_
_entity_poly.entity_id
_entity_poly.type
_entity_poly.pdbx_seq_one_letter_code
_entity_poly.pdbx_strand_id
1 'polypeptide(L)'
;DLYFADLSPVVGSEQGGVRPVLVVQNDVGNKYSPTIIVAAVTSQTGKAKLPTHVELQATQGGLSKNSVVLLEQLRTIDKQRLKERIGSLSSEKLPVVDEALSVSLGIADLMQHR
;
A
#
# COMPACT_ATOMS: atom_id res chain seq x y z
N ASP A 1 -7.50 4.44 1.89
CA ASP A 1 -7.85 4.90 0.54
C ASP A 1 -6.76 4.57 -0.47
N LEU A 2 -7.16 4.37 -1.71
CA LEU A 2 -6.28 4.14 -2.84
C LEU A 2 -6.20 5.41 -3.69
N TYR A 3 -4.98 5.79 -4.06
CA TYR A 3 -4.73 6.95 -4.91
C TYR A 3 -3.71 6.60 -5.99
N PHE A 4 -3.74 7.31 -7.10
CA PHE A 4 -2.57 7.39 -7.97
C PHE A 4 -1.56 8.35 -7.33
N ALA A 5 -0.29 8.00 -7.40
CA ALA A 5 0.79 8.84 -6.89
C ALA A 5 2.00 8.77 -7.81
N ASP A 6 2.73 9.87 -7.90
CA ASP A 6 4.01 9.90 -8.61
C ASP A 6 5.10 9.47 -7.64
N LEU A 7 5.64 8.28 -7.87
CA LEU A 7 6.67 7.68 -7.02
C LEU A 7 8.09 7.92 -7.52
N SER A 8 8.25 8.70 -8.59
CA SER A 8 9.58 9.02 -9.11
C SER A 8 10.25 10.11 -8.26
N PRO A 9 11.60 10.12 -8.16
CA PRO A 9 12.54 9.10 -8.61
C PRO A 9 12.60 7.90 -7.67
N VAL A 10 13.05 6.75 -8.19
CA VAL A 10 13.18 5.53 -7.40
C VAL A 10 14.59 4.97 -7.54
N VAL A 11 14.94 4.04 -6.64
CA VAL A 11 16.24 3.36 -6.63
C VAL A 11 16.01 1.85 -6.65
N GLY A 12 16.71 1.17 -7.54
CA GLY A 12 16.70 -0.30 -7.59
C GLY A 12 15.34 -0.86 -7.96
N SER A 13 14.87 -1.81 -7.16
CA SER A 13 13.62 -2.56 -7.42
C SER A 13 12.36 -1.86 -6.91
N GLU A 14 12.47 -0.63 -6.43
CA GLU A 14 11.30 0.12 -5.97
C GLU A 14 10.36 0.42 -7.13
N GLN A 15 9.06 0.49 -6.83
CA GLN A 15 8.06 0.88 -7.82
C GLN A 15 8.17 2.37 -8.12
N GLY A 16 8.26 2.73 -9.40
CA GLY A 16 8.40 4.11 -9.84
C GLY A 16 7.29 4.54 -10.80
N GLY A 17 7.31 5.82 -11.20
CA GLY A 17 6.31 6.42 -12.09
C GLY A 17 5.00 6.71 -11.37
N VAL A 18 3.95 7.01 -12.14
CA VAL A 18 2.61 7.23 -11.60
C VAL A 18 1.94 5.88 -11.43
N ARG A 19 1.65 5.52 -10.19
CA ARG A 19 1.11 4.20 -9.84
C ARG A 19 0.08 4.28 -8.73
N PRO A 20 -0.79 3.26 -8.63
CA PRO A 20 -1.68 3.17 -7.47
C PRO A 20 -0.86 2.96 -6.20
N VAL A 21 -1.33 3.55 -5.12
CA VAL A 21 -0.78 3.35 -3.78
C VAL A 21 -1.92 3.22 -2.79
N LEU A 22 -1.68 2.48 -1.71
CA LEU A 22 -2.60 2.39 -0.58
C LEU A 22 -2.09 3.28 0.54
N VAL A 23 -2.94 4.19 1.01
CA VAL A 23 -2.61 5.03 2.16
C VAL A 23 -2.73 4.18 3.42
N VAL A 24 -1.65 4.10 4.18
CA VAL A 24 -1.59 3.27 5.40
C VAL A 24 -1.47 4.10 6.68
N GLN A 25 -1.28 5.40 6.56
CA GLN A 25 -1.19 6.30 7.71
C GLN A 25 -2.56 6.52 8.34
N ASN A 26 -2.60 6.72 9.67
CA ASN A 26 -3.86 6.95 10.37
C ASN A 26 -4.49 8.30 10.01
N ASP A 27 -5.77 8.47 10.36
CA ASP A 27 -6.55 9.65 9.98
C ASP A 27 -5.98 10.96 10.55
N VAL A 28 -5.41 10.92 11.75
CA VAL A 28 -4.81 12.11 12.34
C VAL A 28 -3.61 12.57 11.53
N GLY A 29 -2.73 11.63 11.19
CA GLY A 29 -1.59 11.93 10.33
C GLY A 29 -2.03 12.40 8.95
N ASN A 30 -3.06 11.77 8.38
CA ASN A 30 -3.59 12.17 7.08
C ASN A 30 -4.11 13.60 7.07
N LYS A 31 -4.69 14.05 8.18
CA LYS A 31 -5.28 15.38 8.25
C LYS A 31 -4.25 16.50 8.44
N TYR A 32 -3.25 16.27 9.27
CA TYR A 32 -2.39 17.36 9.75
C TYR A 32 -0.96 17.34 9.20
N SER A 33 -0.50 16.21 8.70
CA SER A 33 0.87 16.11 8.19
C SER A 33 0.94 16.53 6.72
N PRO A 34 2.02 17.21 6.29
CA PRO A 34 2.26 17.46 4.87
C PRO A 34 2.72 16.21 4.11
N THR A 35 3.08 15.16 4.83
CA THR A 35 3.50 13.90 4.25
C THR A 35 2.52 12.80 4.59
N ILE A 36 2.62 11.68 3.86
CA ILE A 36 1.73 10.54 4.05
C ILE A 36 2.50 9.24 3.78
N ILE A 37 2.19 8.20 4.55
CA ILE A 37 2.80 6.89 4.38
C ILE A 37 1.91 6.06 3.47
N VAL A 38 2.51 5.48 2.42
CA VAL A 38 1.79 4.68 1.44
C VAL A 38 2.51 3.35 1.20
N ALA A 39 1.75 2.37 0.75
CA ALA A 39 2.27 1.10 0.25
C ALA A 39 2.08 1.04 -1.26
N ALA A 40 3.08 0.54 -1.97
CA ALA A 40 3.00 0.39 -3.42
C ALA A 40 1.99 -0.67 -3.81
N VAL A 41 1.33 -0.47 -4.95
CA VAL A 41 0.39 -1.43 -5.53
C VAL A 41 0.85 -1.75 -6.94
N THR A 42 0.91 -3.02 -7.28
CA THR A 42 1.32 -3.47 -8.61
C THR A 42 0.24 -4.33 -9.25
N SER A 43 0.13 -4.26 -10.58
CA SER A 43 -0.73 -5.17 -11.33
C SER A 43 0.00 -6.45 -11.76
N GLN A 44 1.28 -6.59 -11.44
CA GLN A 44 2.05 -7.80 -11.74
C GLN A 44 1.77 -8.87 -10.69
N THR A 45 0.78 -9.71 -10.94
CA THR A 45 0.28 -10.68 -9.96
C THR A 45 0.89 -12.07 -10.09
N GLY A 46 1.74 -12.31 -11.11
CA GLY A 46 2.32 -13.62 -11.36
C GLY A 46 3.57 -13.96 -10.56
N LYS A 47 4.04 -13.07 -9.70
CA LYS A 47 5.24 -13.31 -8.89
C LYS A 47 4.91 -14.14 -7.65
N ALA A 48 5.94 -14.76 -7.07
CA ALA A 48 5.79 -15.47 -5.80
C ALA A 48 5.22 -14.54 -4.72
N LYS A 49 4.28 -15.07 -3.95
CA LYS A 49 3.61 -14.31 -2.91
C LYS A 49 4.46 -14.28 -1.64
N LEU A 50 4.48 -13.13 -0.98
CA LEU A 50 5.09 -12.97 0.34
C LEU A 50 3.98 -12.73 1.37
N PRO A 51 4.26 -13.00 2.65
CA PRO A 51 3.29 -12.69 3.72
C PRO A 51 2.92 -11.20 3.79
N THR A 52 3.76 -10.34 3.20
CA THR A 52 3.54 -8.89 3.15
C THR A 52 2.71 -8.46 1.93
N HIS A 53 2.28 -9.40 1.10
CA HIS A 53 1.46 -9.11 -0.07
C HIS A 53 -0.02 -9.29 0.23
N VAL A 54 -0.84 -8.37 -0.25
CA VAL A 54 -2.31 -8.47 -0.17
C VAL A 54 -2.88 -8.38 -1.58
N GLU A 55 -3.56 -9.45 -2.01
CA GLU A 55 -4.18 -9.48 -3.32
C GLU A 55 -5.50 -8.72 -3.33
N LEU A 56 -5.73 -7.95 -4.40
CA LEU A 56 -6.98 -7.26 -4.65
C LEU A 56 -7.51 -7.69 -6.01
N GLN A 57 -8.75 -8.15 -6.06
CA GLN A 57 -9.41 -8.46 -7.32
C GLN A 57 -9.70 -7.16 -8.09
N ALA A 58 -9.77 -7.27 -9.42
CA ALA A 58 -10.22 -6.16 -10.24
C ALA A 58 -11.57 -5.64 -9.71
N THR A 59 -11.75 -4.34 -9.71
CA THR A 59 -12.91 -3.61 -9.18
C THR A 59 -12.92 -3.43 -7.65
N GLN A 60 -12.16 -4.18 -6.88
CA GLN A 60 -12.01 -3.89 -5.46
C GLN A 60 -11.28 -2.55 -5.27
N GLY A 61 -11.85 -1.68 -4.45
CA GLY A 61 -11.26 -0.38 -4.19
C GLY A 61 -11.20 0.55 -5.40
N GLY A 62 -11.90 0.23 -6.49
CA GLY A 62 -11.91 1.06 -7.71
C GLY A 62 -10.81 0.74 -8.71
N LEU A 63 -10.01 -0.31 -8.47
CA LEU A 63 -8.94 -0.72 -9.38
C LEU A 63 -9.52 -1.37 -10.65
N SER A 64 -8.85 -1.14 -11.78
CA SER A 64 -9.29 -1.69 -13.07
C SER A 64 -8.68 -3.07 -13.37
N LYS A 65 -7.67 -3.49 -12.62
CA LYS A 65 -6.96 -4.76 -12.81
C LYS A 65 -6.76 -5.45 -11.47
N ASN A 66 -6.64 -6.79 -11.53
CA ASN A 66 -6.16 -7.54 -10.38
C ASN A 66 -4.81 -7.00 -9.95
N SER A 67 -4.62 -6.77 -8.67
CA SER A 67 -3.44 -6.07 -8.16
C SER A 67 -2.98 -6.70 -6.86
N VAL A 68 -1.77 -6.32 -6.45
CA VAL A 68 -1.17 -6.75 -5.18
C VAL A 68 -0.66 -5.51 -4.46
N VAL A 69 -1.06 -5.36 -3.20
CA VAL A 69 -0.48 -4.35 -2.31
C VAL A 69 0.80 -4.92 -1.72
N LEU A 70 1.88 -4.18 -1.83
CA LEU A 70 3.22 -4.60 -1.40
C LEU A 70 3.55 -3.90 -0.09
N LEU A 71 3.19 -4.53 1.04
CA LEU A 71 3.38 -3.90 2.35
C LEU A 71 4.85 -3.88 2.79
N GLU A 72 5.74 -4.55 2.06
CA GLU A 72 7.18 -4.39 2.26
C GLU A 72 7.73 -3.16 1.54
N GLN A 73 6.97 -2.54 0.65
CA GLN A 73 7.36 -1.32 -0.05
C GLN A 73 6.58 -0.13 0.49
N LEU A 74 6.88 0.21 1.73
CA LEU A 74 6.32 1.39 2.37
C LEU A 74 7.16 2.60 2.04
N ARG A 75 6.50 3.74 1.89
CA ARG A 75 7.18 4.97 1.53
C ARG A 75 6.43 6.17 2.11
N THR A 76 7.19 7.11 2.67
CA THR A 76 6.65 8.40 3.06
C THR A 76 6.82 9.36 1.89
N ILE A 77 5.73 9.95 1.44
CA ILE A 77 5.75 10.89 0.32
C ILE A 77 5.08 12.20 0.73
N ASP A 78 5.42 13.28 0.01
CA ASP A 78 4.70 14.54 0.12
C ASP A 78 3.29 14.35 -0.43
N LYS A 79 2.28 14.90 0.23
CA LYS A 79 0.90 14.79 -0.22
C LYS A 79 0.68 15.37 -1.62
N GLN A 80 1.55 16.28 -2.06
CA GLN A 80 1.46 16.82 -3.42
C GLN A 80 1.74 15.78 -4.50
N ARG A 81 2.36 14.64 -4.16
CA ARG A 81 2.59 13.55 -5.09
C ARG A 81 1.34 12.72 -5.33
N LEU A 82 0.32 12.83 -4.48
CA LEU A 82 -0.95 12.16 -4.70
C LEU A 82 -1.70 12.82 -5.86
N LYS A 83 -2.23 11.98 -6.73
CA LYS A 83 -3.04 12.42 -7.88
C LYS A 83 -4.50 12.06 -7.62
N GLU A 84 -5.20 11.48 -8.57
CA GLU A 84 -6.59 11.15 -8.42
C GLU A 84 -6.82 10.06 -7.37
N ARG A 85 -7.90 10.19 -6.60
CA ARG A 85 -8.36 9.15 -5.71
C ARG A 85 -8.98 8.03 -6.54
N ILE A 86 -8.56 6.79 -6.28
CA ILE A 86 -9.09 5.62 -6.96
C ILE A 86 -10.33 5.10 -6.24
N GLY A 87 -10.26 4.95 -4.92
CA GLY A 87 -11.34 4.42 -4.13
C GLY A 87 -10.89 4.03 -2.73
N SER A 88 -11.65 3.16 -2.08
CA SER A 88 -11.34 2.67 -0.73
C SER A 88 -11.46 1.15 -0.71
N LEU A 89 -10.68 0.50 0.16
CA LEU A 89 -10.84 -0.92 0.43
C LEU A 89 -12.08 -1.15 1.30
N SER A 90 -12.71 -2.31 1.11
CA SER A 90 -13.80 -2.73 1.97
C SER A 90 -13.31 -2.99 3.40
N SER A 91 -14.22 -2.92 4.36
CA SER A 91 -13.89 -3.22 5.76
C SER A 91 -13.38 -4.65 5.95
N GLU A 92 -13.71 -5.57 5.06
CA GLU A 92 -13.23 -6.95 5.12
C GLU A 92 -11.74 -7.08 4.79
N LYS A 93 -11.22 -6.19 3.95
CA LYS A 93 -9.81 -6.21 3.56
C LYS A 93 -8.91 -5.49 4.56
N LEU A 94 -9.43 -4.60 5.37
CA LEU A 94 -8.60 -3.82 6.30
C LEU A 94 -7.82 -4.70 7.28
N PRO A 95 -8.42 -5.72 7.93
CA PRO A 95 -7.64 -6.61 8.81
C PRO A 95 -6.55 -7.37 8.08
N VAL A 96 -6.77 -7.74 6.83
CA VAL A 96 -5.78 -8.46 6.02
C VAL A 96 -4.57 -7.55 5.75
N VAL A 97 -4.82 -6.29 5.44
CA VAL A 97 -3.76 -5.29 5.25
C VAL A 97 -3.00 -5.05 6.55
N ASP A 98 -3.72 -4.92 7.67
CA ASP A 98 -3.10 -4.69 8.97
C ASP A 98 -2.17 -5.84 9.36
N GLU A 99 -2.57 -7.07 9.12
CA GLU A 99 -1.73 -8.22 9.40
C GLU A 99 -0.48 -8.23 8.53
N ALA A 100 -0.62 -8.00 7.23
CA ALA A 100 0.52 -7.95 6.31
C ALA A 100 1.48 -6.82 6.69
N LEU A 101 0.94 -5.68 7.11
CA LEU A 101 1.74 -4.55 7.57
C LEU A 101 2.50 -4.90 8.85
N SER A 102 1.86 -5.59 9.78
CA SER A 102 2.51 -6.04 11.02
C SER A 102 3.66 -6.99 10.74
N VAL A 103 3.50 -7.89 9.79
CA VAL A 103 4.58 -8.79 9.35
C VAL A 103 5.72 -7.98 8.74
N SER A 104 5.41 -7.03 7.86
CA SER A 104 6.41 -6.19 7.20
C SER A 104 7.24 -5.40 8.20
N LEU A 105 6.63 -4.89 9.26
CA LEU A 105 7.29 -4.11 10.30
C LEU A 105 7.94 -4.97 11.38
N GLY A 106 7.79 -6.29 11.32
CA GLY A 106 8.34 -7.22 12.30
C GLY A 106 7.55 -7.31 13.61
N ILE A 107 6.41 -6.67 13.70
CA ILE A 107 5.60 -6.67 14.93
C ILE A 107 4.96 -8.04 15.17
N ALA A 108 4.40 -8.64 14.12
CA ALA A 108 3.78 -9.96 14.23
C ALA A 108 4.80 -11.03 14.61
N ASP A 109 5.99 -11.00 14.04
CA ASP A 109 7.05 -11.94 14.34
C ASP A 109 7.48 -11.83 15.80
N LEU A 110 7.65 -10.62 16.31
CA LEU A 110 7.99 -10.40 17.71
C LEU A 110 6.93 -10.99 18.63
N MET A 111 5.66 -10.90 18.27
CA MET A 111 4.56 -11.45 19.04
C MET A 111 4.50 -12.98 18.96
N GLN A 112 4.88 -13.55 17.84
CA GLN A 112 4.84 -14.99 17.61
C GLN A 112 5.98 -15.75 18.30
N HIS A 113 7.10 -15.11 18.53
CA HIS A 113 8.31 -15.74 19.09
C HIS A 113 8.41 -15.63 20.61
N ARG A 114 7.34 -15.34 21.28
CA ARG A 114 7.33 -15.18 22.72
C ARG A 114 6.84 -16.39 23.49
#